data_cde50d7d157569c0db70ad1e7a42c049
#
_entry.id   cde50d7d157569c0db70ad1e7a42c049
#
_cell.length_a   1.000
_cell.length_b   1.000
_cell.length_c   1.000
_cell.angle_alpha   90.00
_cell.angle_beta   90.00
_cell.angle_gamma   90.00
#
_symmetry.space_group_name_H-M   'P 1'
#
loop_
_entity.id
_entity.type
_entity.pdbx_description
1 polymer ?
#
loop_
_entity_poly.entity_id
_entity_poly.type
_entity_poly.pdbx_seq_one_letter_code
_entity_poly.pdbx_strand_id
1 'polypeptide(L)'
;GSEMCIRDSMLVDNPETLDAIFRECPTPIITHCEDTPMIDANLKAFQEKYGDALTPDMHPDIRSREACIKSTRLAMSLARKHGTRLHVLHISTADELALFEKGPLIRADGSRKQITAETCVHFLHFARPDYATKGNLIKCNPAIKEVSDREAITAALADDVLDVLATDHAPHTWEEKQKPYAQAPSGLPLVQYALVAALERVHEGKLTREQVVQKFAHAPAQLFDVEERGFLREGYFADLVLVEDVPFTVKREDVLSKCGWSPFEGTTFRSRIASTWVNGQQVWDGSKLVGEPAGQRMTYDR
;
A
#
# COMPACT_ATOMS: atom_id res chain seq x y z
N GLY A 1 -5.24 1.90 11.12
CA GLY A 1 -4.36 2.00 11.42
C GLY A 1 -3.13 2.49 12.15
N SER A 2 -1.99 1.94 11.82
CA SER A 2 -0.73 2.24 12.51
C SER A 2 -0.28 3.71 12.39
N GLU A 3 -0.55 4.38 11.28
CA GLU A 3 -0.13 5.78 11.09
C GLU A 3 -0.94 6.79 11.93
N MET A 4 -2.23 6.53 12.17
CA MET A 4 -2.98 7.31 13.17
C MET A 4 -2.47 7.06 14.58
N CYS A 5 -2.02 5.83 14.87
CA CYS A 5 -1.42 5.49 16.16
C CYS A 5 -0.11 6.24 16.44
N ILE A 6 0.71 6.49 15.44
CA ILE A 6 1.95 7.28 15.57
C ILE A 6 1.66 8.73 16.01
N ARG A 7 0.58 9.34 15.51
CA ARG A 7 0.18 10.70 15.90
C ARG A 7 -0.39 10.80 17.32
N ASP A 8 -1.01 9.72 17.80
CA ASP A 8 -1.74 9.70 19.07
C ASP A 8 -0.96 9.10 20.24
N SER A 9 0.37 9.05 20.17
CA SER A 9 1.25 8.47 21.20
C SER A 9 0.99 6.97 21.44
N MET A 10 0.41 6.26 20.48
CA MET A 10 0.19 4.82 20.53
C MET A 10 1.27 4.01 19.79
N LEU A 11 2.40 4.64 19.47
CA LEU A 11 3.56 3.95 18.90
C LEU A 11 4.08 2.91 19.89
N VAL A 12 4.11 1.66 19.44
CA VAL A 12 4.71 0.56 20.20
C VAL A 12 6.09 0.28 19.62
N ASP A 13 7.12 0.86 20.22
CA ASP A 13 8.54 0.72 19.83
C ASP A 13 9.42 0.14 20.95
N ASN A 14 8.85 -0.04 22.13
CA ASN A 14 9.56 -0.68 23.24
C ASN A 14 9.85 -2.14 22.91
N PRO A 15 11.14 -2.60 22.94
CA PRO A 15 11.52 -3.95 22.55
C PRO A 15 10.86 -5.07 23.37
N GLU A 16 10.65 -4.87 24.67
CA GLU A 16 10.03 -5.85 25.57
C GLU A 16 8.55 -6.01 25.26
N THR A 17 7.87 -4.89 25.00
CA THR A 17 6.45 -4.86 24.59
C THR A 17 6.26 -5.51 23.23
N LEU A 18 7.13 -5.22 22.26
CA LEU A 18 7.10 -5.86 20.93
C LEU A 18 7.32 -7.38 21.07
N ASP A 19 8.32 -7.81 21.84
CA ASP A 19 8.58 -9.25 22.06
C ASP A 19 7.36 -9.96 22.66
N ALA A 20 6.69 -9.34 23.65
CA ALA A 20 5.49 -9.88 24.26
C ALA A 20 4.31 -9.96 23.25
N ILE A 21 4.10 -8.93 22.43
CA ILE A 21 3.05 -8.93 21.40
C ILE A 21 3.29 -10.06 20.40
N PHE A 22 4.52 -10.21 19.89
CA PHE A 22 4.84 -11.28 18.94
C PHE A 22 4.71 -12.67 19.57
N ARG A 23 5.00 -12.83 20.86
CA ARG A 23 4.86 -14.11 21.57
C ARG A 23 3.40 -14.51 21.80
N GLU A 24 2.51 -13.54 22.06
CA GLU A 24 1.16 -13.82 22.58
C GLU A 24 0.05 -13.64 21.54
N CYS A 25 0.32 -12.96 20.40
CA CYS A 25 -0.70 -12.68 19.40
C CYS A 25 -1.08 -13.96 18.63
N PRO A 26 -2.34 -14.41 18.68
CA PRO A 26 -2.78 -15.63 17.98
C PRO A 26 -3.11 -15.40 16.50
N THR A 27 -3.20 -14.14 16.06
CA THR A 27 -3.55 -13.74 14.69
C THR A 27 -2.33 -13.18 13.95
N PRO A 28 -2.40 -13.00 12.62
CA PRO A 28 -1.33 -12.32 11.90
C PRO A 28 -1.07 -10.92 12.47
N ILE A 29 0.19 -10.61 12.74
CA ILE A 29 0.64 -9.27 13.11
C ILE A 29 0.93 -8.50 11.82
N ILE A 30 0.42 -7.27 11.75
CA ILE A 30 0.62 -6.35 10.63
C ILE A 30 1.49 -5.20 11.12
N THR A 31 2.61 -4.92 10.42
CA THR A 31 3.56 -3.89 10.86
C THR A 31 3.86 -2.87 9.80
N HIS A 32 3.77 -1.58 10.18
CA HIS A 32 4.48 -0.50 9.51
C HIS A 32 5.96 -0.55 9.95
N CYS A 33 6.88 -0.64 9.01
CA CYS A 33 8.30 -0.86 9.31
C CYS A 33 9.15 0.35 8.90
N GLU A 34 9.31 1.29 9.83
CA GLU A 34 10.28 2.38 9.76
C GLU A 34 10.87 2.64 11.16
N ASP A 35 12.18 2.83 11.24
CA ASP A 35 12.89 3.08 12.52
C ASP A 35 12.76 4.56 12.89
N THR A 36 11.87 4.90 13.81
CA THR A 36 11.58 6.27 14.26
C THR A 36 12.82 7.02 14.77
N PRO A 37 13.69 6.43 15.63
CA PRO A 37 14.90 7.13 16.07
C PRO A 37 15.84 7.54 14.93
N MET A 38 15.94 6.71 13.90
CA MET A 38 16.76 7.02 12.72
C MET A 38 16.14 8.14 11.89
N ILE A 39 14.83 8.11 11.69
CA ILE A 39 14.09 9.15 10.97
C ILE A 39 14.20 10.49 11.69
N ASP A 40 14.04 10.52 13.01
CA ASP A 40 14.15 11.74 13.81
C ASP A 40 15.57 12.33 13.75
N ALA A 41 16.59 11.48 13.80
CA ALA A 41 17.98 11.90 13.64
C ALA A 41 18.24 12.50 12.24
N ASN A 42 17.73 11.84 11.19
CA ASN A 42 17.82 12.36 9.82
C ASN A 42 17.07 13.69 9.67
N LEU A 43 15.83 13.77 10.17
CA LEU A 43 15.04 15.01 10.09
C LEU A 43 15.75 16.15 10.80
N LYS A 44 16.31 15.92 11.98
CA LYS A 44 17.09 16.93 12.71
C LYS A 44 18.30 17.40 11.91
N ALA A 45 19.07 16.48 11.33
CA ALA A 45 20.24 16.82 10.51
C ALA A 45 19.84 17.64 9.27
N PHE A 46 18.72 17.31 8.63
CA PHE A 46 18.19 18.06 7.50
C PHE A 46 17.68 19.44 7.91
N GLN A 47 17.00 19.56 9.06
CA GLN A 47 16.56 20.83 9.61
C GLN A 47 17.76 21.75 9.96
N GLU A 48 18.81 21.22 10.57
CA GLU A 48 20.04 21.96 10.87
C GLU A 48 20.73 22.47 9.60
N LYS A 49 20.71 21.69 8.53
CA LYS A 49 21.37 22.00 7.26
C LYS A 49 20.57 22.96 6.37
N TYR A 50 19.25 22.78 6.29
CA TYR A 50 18.39 23.43 5.32
C TYR A 50 17.35 24.40 5.93
N GLY A 51 17.12 24.34 7.25
CA GLY A 51 16.13 25.18 7.94
C GLY A 51 14.77 25.10 7.29
N ASP A 52 14.20 26.26 6.94
CA ASP A 52 12.89 26.37 6.28
C ASP A 52 12.90 25.98 4.78
N ALA A 53 14.08 25.72 4.20
CA ALA A 53 14.23 25.32 2.80
C ALA A 53 14.06 23.81 2.56
N LEU A 54 13.47 23.09 3.52
CA LEU A 54 13.11 21.68 3.34
C LEU A 54 12.05 21.51 2.24
N THR A 55 12.31 20.59 1.32
CA THR A 55 11.47 20.31 0.15
C THR A 55 11.05 18.84 0.10
N PRO A 56 9.93 18.50 -0.59
CA PRO A 56 9.43 17.13 -0.67
C PRO A 56 10.40 16.10 -1.27
N ASP A 57 11.31 16.50 -2.15
CA ASP A 57 12.33 15.62 -2.75
C ASP A 57 13.39 15.15 -1.75
N MET A 58 13.49 15.79 -0.57
CA MET A 58 14.32 15.36 0.55
C MET A 58 13.66 14.27 1.41
N HIS A 59 12.34 14.03 1.23
CA HIS A 59 11.59 13.08 2.02
C HIS A 59 12.17 11.65 1.99
N PRO A 60 12.63 11.10 0.84
CA PRO A 60 13.27 9.78 0.79
C PRO A 60 14.58 9.67 1.57
N ASP A 61 15.31 10.77 1.76
CA ASP A 61 16.56 10.78 2.51
C ASP A 61 16.30 10.90 4.02
N ILE A 62 15.27 11.65 4.42
CA ILE A 62 14.82 11.74 5.82
C ILE A 62 14.22 10.41 6.26
N ARG A 63 13.27 9.86 5.50
CA ARG A 63 12.69 8.52 5.71
C ARG A 63 13.46 7.51 4.85
N SER A 64 14.68 7.24 5.30
CA SER A 64 15.67 6.53 4.50
C SER A 64 15.36 5.04 4.35
N ARG A 65 16.00 4.41 3.36
CA ARG A 65 15.92 2.96 3.14
C ARG A 65 16.48 2.16 4.32
N GLU A 66 17.50 2.69 4.99
CA GLU A 66 18.10 2.07 6.18
C GLU A 66 17.11 2.01 7.34
N ALA A 67 16.26 3.02 7.51
CA ALA A 67 15.20 3.03 8.52
C ALA A 67 14.16 1.93 8.23
N CYS A 68 13.77 1.74 6.96
CA CYS A 68 12.87 0.65 6.56
C CYS A 68 13.51 -0.71 6.84
N ILE A 69 14.72 -0.96 6.32
CA ILE A 69 15.41 -2.26 6.46
C ILE A 69 15.63 -2.63 7.94
N LYS A 70 16.03 -1.67 8.77
CA LYS A 70 16.29 -1.92 10.21
C LYS A 70 15.03 -2.37 10.92
N SER A 71 13.92 -1.67 10.70
CA SER A 71 12.63 -2.00 11.32
C SER A 71 12.07 -3.32 10.80
N THR A 72 12.12 -3.56 9.46
CA THR A 72 11.68 -4.81 8.83
C THR A 72 12.46 -6.01 9.40
N ARG A 73 13.79 -5.91 9.52
CA ARG A 73 14.62 -6.98 10.12
C ARG A 73 14.25 -7.26 11.57
N LEU A 74 13.95 -6.24 12.37
CA LEU A 74 13.51 -6.41 13.75
C LEU A 74 12.18 -7.18 13.81
N ALA A 75 11.16 -6.73 13.06
CA ALA A 75 9.86 -7.40 13.03
C ALA A 75 9.98 -8.86 12.57
N MET A 76 10.76 -9.13 11.51
CA MET A 76 11.00 -10.48 11.02
C MET A 76 11.75 -11.36 12.04
N SER A 77 12.70 -10.81 12.80
CA SER A 77 13.42 -11.55 13.83
C SER A 77 12.49 -11.99 14.97
N LEU A 78 11.59 -11.11 15.38
CA LEU A 78 10.58 -11.41 16.41
C LEU A 78 9.56 -12.45 15.91
N ALA A 79 9.10 -12.31 14.67
CA ALA A 79 8.19 -13.28 14.04
C ALA A 79 8.81 -14.68 13.99
N ARG A 80 10.08 -14.80 13.55
CA ARG A 80 10.80 -16.08 13.51
C ARG A 80 11.04 -16.66 14.90
N LYS A 81 11.39 -15.82 15.87
CA LYS A 81 11.63 -16.23 17.26
C LYS A 81 10.41 -16.88 17.90
N HIS A 82 9.23 -16.33 17.65
CA HIS A 82 7.98 -16.76 18.29
C HIS A 82 7.09 -17.64 17.40
N GLY A 83 7.44 -17.86 16.14
CA GLY A 83 6.62 -18.61 15.19
C GLY A 83 5.36 -17.85 14.72
N THR A 84 5.29 -16.55 14.98
CA THR A 84 4.12 -15.70 14.72
C THR A 84 3.99 -15.37 13.23
N ARG A 85 2.77 -15.36 12.70
CA ARG A 85 2.50 -14.88 11.36
C ARG A 85 2.70 -13.37 11.29
N LEU A 86 3.50 -12.91 10.34
CA LEU A 86 3.81 -11.49 10.13
C LEU A 86 3.44 -11.06 8.71
N HIS A 87 2.80 -9.90 8.58
CA HIS A 87 2.63 -9.20 7.31
C HIS A 87 3.28 -7.82 7.39
N VAL A 88 4.28 -7.58 6.53
CA VAL A 88 4.98 -6.30 6.46
C VAL A 88 4.28 -5.42 5.43
N LEU A 89 3.78 -4.26 5.87
CA LEU A 89 3.06 -3.31 5.03
C LEU A 89 4.00 -2.58 4.06
N HIS A 90 3.47 -2.15 2.93
CA HIS A 90 3.95 -1.10 2.00
C HIS A 90 5.47 -1.07 1.76
N ILE A 91 6.09 -2.18 1.36
CA ILE A 91 7.50 -2.24 0.97
C ILE A 91 7.78 -1.20 -0.12
N SER A 92 8.80 -0.38 0.12
CA SER A 92 9.14 0.79 -0.70
C SER A 92 10.58 0.81 -1.22
N THR A 93 11.41 -0.19 -0.87
CA THR A 93 12.82 -0.25 -1.27
C THR A 93 13.19 -1.59 -1.91
N ALA A 94 14.10 -1.57 -2.87
CA ALA A 94 14.67 -2.77 -3.49
C ALA A 94 15.49 -3.61 -2.47
N ASP A 95 16.12 -2.94 -1.53
CA ASP A 95 17.01 -3.57 -0.54
C ASP A 95 16.25 -4.47 0.44
N GLU A 96 14.96 -4.18 0.72
CA GLU A 96 14.11 -5.02 1.57
C GLU A 96 13.72 -6.34 0.90
N LEU A 97 13.68 -6.38 -0.43
CA LEU A 97 13.18 -7.56 -1.19
C LEU A 97 13.96 -8.83 -0.90
N ALA A 98 15.27 -8.72 -0.66
CA ALA A 98 16.12 -9.85 -0.30
C ALA A 98 15.80 -10.48 1.06
N LEU A 99 14.97 -9.84 1.87
CA LEU A 99 14.53 -10.35 3.19
C LEU A 99 13.40 -11.36 3.07
N PHE A 100 12.62 -11.31 1.98
CA PHE A 100 11.39 -12.09 1.80
C PHE A 100 11.62 -13.32 0.94
N GLU A 101 10.88 -14.39 1.29
CA GLU A 101 10.92 -15.66 0.56
C GLU A 101 10.06 -15.56 -0.72
N LYS A 102 10.62 -16.00 -1.85
CA LYS A 102 9.88 -16.15 -3.11
C LYS A 102 8.96 -17.37 -3.07
N GLY A 103 7.76 -17.26 -3.63
CA GLY A 103 6.82 -18.37 -3.80
C GLY A 103 5.40 -18.02 -3.33
N PRO A 104 4.44 -18.94 -3.53
CA PRO A 104 3.03 -18.69 -3.28
C PRO A 104 2.74 -18.52 -1.77
N LEU A 105 1.71 -17.73 -1.47
CA LEU A 105 1.22 -17.51 -0.09
C LEU A 105 0.82 -18.83 0.58
N ILE A 106 0.18 -19.72 -0.17
CA ILE A 106 -0.17 -21.08 0.26
C ILE A 106 0.60 -22.05 -0.63
N ARG A 107 1.43 -22.90 -0.03
CA ARG A 107 2.25 -23.89 -0.73
C ARG A 107 1.42 -25.11 -1.17
N ALA A 108 1.97 -25.94 -2.03
CA ALA A 108 1.30 -27.13 -2.55
C ALA A 108 0.94 -28.16 -1.44
N ASP A 109 1.67 -28.15 -0.33
CA ASP A 109 1.40 -28.99 0.84
C ASP A 109 0.35 -28.40 1.79
N GLY A 110 -0.26 -27.27 1.43
CA GLY A 110 -1.24 -26.53 2.23
C GLY A 110 -0.62 -25.62 3.29
N SER A 111 0.69 -25.63 3.50
CA SER A 111 1.35 -24.72 4.43
C SER A 111 1.33 -23.29 3.91
N ARG A 112 1.34 -22.31 4.83
CA ARG A 112 1.33 -20.88 4.51
C ARG A 112 2.71 -20.27 4.74
N LYS A 113 3.06 -19.22 3.99
CA LYS A 113 4.18 -18.36 4.35
C LYS A 113 3.97 -17.80 5.76
N GLN A 114 4.98 -17.91 6.61
CA GLN A 114 4.97 -17.29 7.95
C GLN A 114 5.09 -15.78 7.87
N ILE A 115 5.97 -15.29 6.99
CA ILE A 115 6.24 -13.88 6.78
C ILE A 115 5.85 -13.52 5.37
N THR A 116 4.96 -12.55 5.24
CA THR A 116 4.44 -12.03 3.98
C THR A 116 4.67 -10.53 3.90
N ALA A 117 4.61 -9.97 2.70
CA ALA A 117 4.78 -8.55 2.49
C ALA A 117 3.85 -8.03 1.40
N GLU A 118 3.52 -6.74 1.50
CA GLU A 118 2.81 -6.03 0.46
C GLU A 118 3.61 -4.83 -0.07
N THR A 119 3.24 -4.39 -1.25
CA THR A 119 3.55 -3.06 -1.75
C THR A 119 2.27 -2.34 -2.12
N CYS A 120 2.37 -1.03 -2.40
CA CYS A 120 1.21 -0.23 -2.76
C CYS A 120 1.32 0.33 -4.16
N VAL A 121 0.17 0.61 -4.78
CA VAL A 121 0.07 1.05 -6.19
C VAL A 121 0.90 2.30 -6.49
N HIS A 122 1.06 3.20 -5.53
CA HIS A 122 1.85 4.41 -5.72
C HIS A 122 3.37 4.13 -5.83
N PHE A 123 3.90 3.09 -5.17
CA PHE A 123 5.29 2.65 -5.35
C PHE A 123 5.56 1.97 -6.69
N LEU A 124 4.50 1.47 -7.36
CA LEU A 124 4.60 0.96 -8.74
C LEU A 124 4.50 2.08 -9.78
N HIS A 125 4.00 3.26 -9.39
CA HIS A 125 3.69 4.35 -10.32
C HIS A 125 4.70 5.50 -10.21
N PHE A 126 4.91 6.02 -9.01
CA PHE A 126 5.79 7.17 -8.75
C PHE A 126 7.21 6.76 -8.39
N ALA A 127 8.15 7.67 -8.63
CA ALA A 127 9.55 7.58 -8.21
C ALA A 127 10.06 8.97 -7.78
N ARG A 128 11.25 9.05 -7.21
CA ARG A 128 11.84 10.30 -6.69
C ARG A 128 11.75 11.51 -7.64
N PRO A 129 11.99 11.38 -8.97
CA PRO A 129 11.86 12.52 -9.88
C PRO A 129 10.48 13.19 -9.87
N ASP A 130 9.40 12.44 -9.55
CA ASP A 130 8.04 12.95 -9.54
C ASP A 130 7.79 13.98 -8.42
N TYR A 131 8.62 14.02 -7.37
CA TYR A 131 8.54 15.07 -6.35
C TYR A 131 8.73 16.47 -6.94
N ALA A 132 9.49 16.62 -8.03
CA ALA A 132 9.69 17.91 -8.69
C ALA A 132 8.38 18.54 -9.22
N THR A 133 7.41 17.72 -9.62
CA THR A 133 6.13 18.17 -10.17
C THR A 133 4.96 17.98 -9.22
N LYS A 134 4.99 16.92 -8.41
CA LYS A 134 3.90 16.55 -7.49
C LYS A 134 4.10 17.08 -6.06
N GLY A 135 5.32 17.35 -5.65
CA GLY A 135 5.63 17.89 -4.32
C GLY A 135 5.02 17.05 -3.19
N ASN A 136 4.36 17.71 -2.25
CA ASN A 136 3.70 17.04 -1.12
C ASN A 136 2.52 16.15 -1.54
N LEU A 137 1.99 16.28 -2.76
CA LEU A 137 0.89 15.41 -3.21
C LEU A 137 1.28 13.94 -3.29
N ILE A 138 2.59 13.64 -3.35
CA ILE A 138 3.11 12.27 -3.26
C ILE A 138 3.93 12.01 -2.00
N LYS A 139 3.85 12.88 -0.99
CA LYS A 139 4.47 12.65 0.32
C LYS A 139 3.67 11.60 1.09
N CYS A 140 4.29 10.45 1.38
CA CYS A 140 3.74 9.30 2.12
C CYS A 140 4.83 8.65 2.99
N ASN A 141 4.43 7.77 3.88
CA ASN A 141 5.30 7.01 4.78
C ASN A 141 5.05 5.50 4.60
N PRO A 142 6.05 4.74 4.13
CA PRO A 142 7.41 5.14 3.72
C PRO A 142 7.44 6.08 2.52
N ALA A 143 8.55 6.83 2.38
CA ALA A 143 8.72 7.73 1.25
C ALA A 143 8.84 6.97 -0.08
N ILE A 144 8.34 7.57 -1.17
CA ILE A 144 8.62 7.12 -2.54
C ILE A 144 10.12 7.28 -2.80
N LYS A 145 10.75 6.22 -3.31
CA LYS A 145 12.20 6.12 -3.51
C LYS A 145 12.58 6.25 -4.99
N GLU A 146 13.72 5.69 -5.38
CA GLU A 146 14.29 5.82 -6.71
C GLU A 146 13.51 5.05 -7.79
N VAL A 147 13.78 5.35 -9.06
CA VAL A 147 13.23 4.61 -10.20
C VAL A 147 13.62 3.13 -10.13
N SER A 148 14.84 2.83 -9.70
CA SER A 148 15.32 1.45 -9.51
C SER A 148 14.52 0.69 -8.47
N ASP A 149 14.04 1.36 -7.39
CA ASP A 149 13.18 0.73 -6.40
C ASP A 149 11.81 0.38 -7.00
N ARG A 150 11.19 1.31 -7.72
CA ARG A 150 9.93 1.07 -8.43
C ARG A 150 10.02 -0.13 -9.37
N GLU A 151 11.07 -0.22 -10.18
CA GLU A 151 11.26 -1.34 -11.11
C GLU A 151 11.48 -2.66 -10.37
N ALA A 152 12.31 -2.67 -9.33
CA ALA A 152 12.59 -3.86 -8.53
C ALA A 152 11.35 -4.36 -7.79
N ILE A 153 10.56 -3.46 -7.19
CA ILE A 153 9.31 -3.77 -6.49
C ILE A 153 8.28 -4.35 -7.46
N THR A 154 8.16 -3.77 -8.67
CA THR A 154 7.26 -4.29 -9.70
C THR A 154 7.65 -5.72 -10.12
N ALA A 155 8.94 -5.98 -10.32
CA ALA A 155 9.44 -7.32 -10.63
C ALA A 155 9.23 -8.30 -9.47
N ALA A 156 9.44 -7.87 -8.22
CA ALA A 156 9.24 -8.69 -7.02
C ALA A 156 7.77 -9.10 -6.82
N LEU A 157 6.83 -8.23 -7.22
CA LEU A 157 5.40 -8.54 -7.21
C LEU A 157 5.07 -9.61 -8.26
N ALA A 158 5.64 -9.50 -9.46
CA ALA A 158 5.50 -10.49 -10.53
C ALA A 158 6.11 -11.87 -10.17
N ASP A 159 7.18 -11.84 -9.38
CA ASP A 159 8.01 -13.01 -9.03
C ASP A 159 7.58 -13.70 -7.72
N ASP A 160 6.44 -13.35 -7.12
CA ASP A 160 5.94 -13.89 -5.84
C ASP A 160 6.90 -13.69 -4.65
N VAL A 161 7.75 -12.65 -4.68
CA VAL A 161 8.51 -12.17 -3.53
C VAL A 161 7.61 -11.31 -2.65
N LEU A 162 6.83 -10.41 -3.27
CA LEU A 162 5.76 -9.66 -2.62
C LEU A 162 4.42 -10.35 -2.85
N ASP A 163 3.63 -10.49 -1.78
CA ASP A 163 2.44 -11.33 -1.74
C ASP A 163 1.16 -10.58 -2.11
N VAL A 164 1.06 -9.32 -1.73
CA VAL A 164 -0.15 -8.49 -1.84
C VAL A 164 0.18 -7.16 -2.52
N LEU A 165 -0.76 -6.67 -3.30
CA LEU A 165 -0.81 -5.29 -3.79
C LEU A 165 -1.92 -4.54 -3.07
N ALA A 166 -1.55 -3.46 -2.39
CA ALA A 166 -2.44 -2.66 -1.54
C ALA A 166 -2.51 -1.20 -2.00
N THR A 167 -3.20 -0.37 -1.23
CA THR A 167 -3.37 1.05 -1.54
C THR A 167 -2.66 1.98 -0.57
N ASP A 168 -2.64 1.66 0.71
CA ASP A 168 -2.27 2.61 1.76
C ASP A 168 -3.06 3.94 1.63
N HIS A 169 -4.40 3.82 1.47
CA HIS A 169 -5.29 4.96 1.25
C HIS A 169 -5.40 5.82 2.52
N ALA A 170 -4.69 6.95 2.53
CA ALA A 170 -4.64 7.90 3.64
C ALA A 170 -4.92 9.33 3.13
N PRO A 171 -6.20 9.70 2.90
CA PRO A 171 -6.56 11.00 2.36
C PRO A 171 -6.38 12.11 3.38
N HIS A 172 -5.81 13.23 2.92
CA HIS A 172 -5.75 14.51 3.62
C HIS A 172 -6.39 15.58 2.75
N THR A 173 -6.82 16.70 3.34
CA THR A 173 -7.42 17.77 2.54
C THR A 173 -6.40 18.40 1.60
N TRP A 174 -6.90 19.03 0.54
CA TRP A 174 -6.05 19.77 -0.41
C TRP A 174 -5.23 20.84 0.30
N GLU A 175 -5.86 21.60 1.20
CA GLU A 175 -5.24 22.69 1.97
C GLU A 175 -4.10 22.18 2.86
N GLU A 176 -4.26 21.02 3.49
CA GLU A 176 -3.21 20.40 4.29
C GLU A 176 -2.00 20.02 3.43
N LYS A 177 -2.24 19.50 2.23
CA LYS A 177 -1.18 19.10 1.30
C LYS A 177 -0.44 20.30 0.66
N GLN A 178 -1.03 21.51 0.69
CA GLN A 178 -0.39 22.73 0.19
C GLN A 178 0.52 23.42 1.21
N LYS A 179 0.54 22.96 2.44
CA LYS A 179 1.43 23.52 3.48
C LYS A 179 2.91 23.30 3.15
N PRO A 180 3.83 24.07 3.74
CA PRO A 180 5.26 23.78 3.67
C PRO A 180 5.56 22.30 4.03
N TYR A 181 6.63 21.74 3.49
CA TYR A 181 6.97 20.33 3.66
C TYR A 181 6.88 19.83 5.11
N ALA A 182 7.44 20.56 6.06
CA ALA A 182 7.46 20.17 7.47
C ALA A 182 6.05 20.11 8.12
N GLN A 183 5.06 20.80 7.55
CA GLN A 183 3.69 20.88 8.07
C GLN A 183 2.70 20.05 7.24
N ALA A 184 3.04 19.72 5.99
CA ALA A 184 2.17 18.92 5.14
C ALA A 184 2.14 17.47 5.65
N PRO A 185 0.95 16.88 5.87
CA PRO A 185 0.84 15.49 6.31
C PRO A 185 1.28 14.52 5.22
N SER A 186 1.75 13.32 5.63
CA SER A 186 2.01 12.20 4.74
C SER A 186 0.73 11.39 4.52
N GLY A 187 0.49 10.95 3.29
CA GLY A 187 -0.69 10.17 2.90
C GLY A 187 -1.30 10.63 1.59
N LEU A 188 -1.86 9.68 0.84
CA LEU A 188 -2.42 9.87 -0.50
C LEU A 188 -3.82 9.25 -0.62
N PRO A 189 -4.75 9.89 -1.36
CA PRO A 189 -6.03 9.29 -1.72
C PRO A 189 -5.86 8.36 -2.93
N LEU A 190 -5.80 7.04 -2.70
CA LEU A 190 -5.38 6.06 -3.70
C LEU A 190 -6.47 5.08 -4.14
N VAL A 191 -7.47 4.77 -3.28
CA VAL A 191 -8.39 3.65 -3.49
C VAL A 191 -9.16 3.73 -4.81
N GLN A 192 -9.58 4.92 -5.24
CA GLN A 192 -10.41 5.11 -6.44
C GLN A 192 -9.72 4.64 -7.72
N TYR A 193 -8.41 4.90 -7.85
CA TYR A 193 -7.65 4.60 -9.06
C TYR A 193 -6.67 3.42 -8.91
N ALA A 194 -6.71 2.73 -7.78
CA ALA A 194 -5.74 1.70 -7.45
C ALA A 194 -5.71 0.55 -8.48
N LEU A 195 -6.87 0.02 -8.86
CA LEU A 195 -6.95 -1.08 -9.83
C LEU A 195 -6.44 -0.65 -11.22
N VAL A 196 -6.86 0.52 -11.71
CA VAL A 196 -6.41 0.99 -13.03
C VAL A 196 -4.92 1.34 -13.04
N ALA A 197 -4.36 1.83 -11.94
CA ALA A 197 -2.92 2.05 -11.78
C ALA A 197 -2.13 0.72 -11.79
N ALA A 198 -2.68 -0.34 -11.19
CA ALA A 198 -2.11 -1.69 -11.27
C ALA A 198 -2.18 -2.25 -12.70
N LEU A 199 -3.29 -2.04 -13.41
CA LEU A 199 -3.48 -2.48 -14.79
C LEU A 199 -2.56 -1.76 -15.79
N GLU A 200 -2.06 -0.55 -15.47
CA GLU A 200 -1.01 0.07 -16.28
C GLU A 200 0.26 -0.78 -16.35
N ARG A 201 0.58 -1.52 -15.29
CA ARG A 201 1.74 -2.46 -15.32
C ARG A 201 1.48 -3.64 -16.25
N VAL A 202 0.21 -4.02 -16.47
CA VAL A 202 -0.15 -5.03 -17.48
C VAL A 202 0.04 -4.48 -18.90
N HIS A 203 -0.42 -3.27 -19.17
CA HIS A 203 -0.21 -2.62 -20.47
C HIS A 203 1.27 -2.34 -20.79
N GLU A 204 2.12 -2.26 -19.77
CA GLU A 204 3.57 -2.16 -19.92
C GLU A 204 4.26 -3.54 -20.06
N GLY A 205 3.53 -4.64 -19.97
CA GLY A 205 4.07 -5.99 -20.04
C GLY A 205 4.87 -6.41 -18.80
N LYS A 206 4.72 -5.71 -17.67
CA LYS A 206 5.42 -5.99 -16.41
C LYS A 206 4.68 -6.95 -15.50
N LEU A 207 3.35 -6.97 -15.59
CA LEU A 207 2.46 -7.89 -14.88
C LEU A 207 1.47 -8.52 -15.87
N THR A 208 0.86 -9.64 -15.50
CA THR A 208 -0.33 -10.17 -16.19
C THR A 208 -1.60 -9.75 -15.44
N ARG A 209 -2.77 -9.86 -16.10
CA ARG A 209 -4.07 -9.60 -15.45
C ARG A 209 -4.32 -10.57 -14.29
N GLU A 210 -3.95 -11.83 -14.48
CA GLU A 210 -4.05 -12.88 -13.46
C GLU A 210 -3.21 -12.53 -12.23
N GLN A 211 -1.99 -12.01 -12.43
CA GLN A 211 -1.15 -11.54 -11.32
C GLN A 211 -1.78 -10.36 -10.58
N VAL A 212 -2.37 -9.38 -11.29
CA VAL A 212 -3.09 -8.28 -10.64
C VAL A 212 -4.26 -8.81 -9.81
N VAL A 213 -5.08 -9.71 -10.36
CA VAL A 213 -6.21 -10.34 -9.62
C VAL A 213 -5.70 -11.12 -8.42
N GLN A 214 -4.63 -11.93 -8.62
CA GLN A 214 -4.02 -12.71 -7.55
C GLN A 214 -3.55 -11.81 -6.39
N LYS A 215 -2.84 -10.72 -6.70
CA LYS A 215 -2.23 -9.84 -5.69
C LYS A 215 -3.20 -8.86 -5.06
N PHE A 216 -4.26 -8.47 -5.77
CA PHE A 216 -5.20 -7.43 -5.35
C PHE A 216 -6.49 -7.99 -4.72
N ALA A 217 -6.87 -9.24 -5.05
CA ALA A 217 -8.11 -9.87 -4.57
C ALA A 217 -7.87 -11.20 -3.84
N HIS A 218 -7.24 -12.19 -4.50
CA HIS A 218 -7.09 -13.54 -3.93
C HIS A 218 -6.16 -13.56 -2.72
N ALA A 219 -4.97 -12.99 -2.84
CA ALA A 219 -3.97 -13.01 -1.77
C ALA A 219 -4.42 -12.30 -0.50
N PRO A 220 -5.03 -11.09 -0.54
CA PRO A 220 -5.59 -10.47 0.67
C PRO A 220 -6.67 -11.32 1.34
N ALA A 221 -7.59 -11.91 0.55
CA ALA A 221 -8.63 -12.76 1.10
C ALA A 221 -8.06 -14.00 1.81
N GLN A 222 -7.05 -14.63 1.20
CA GLN A 222 -6.35 -15.78 1.79
C GLN A 222 -5.50 -15.39 3.00
N LEU A 223 -4.78 -14.27 2.93
CA LEU A 223 -3.89 -13.81 4.00
C LEU A 223 -4.63 -13.51 5.29
N PHE A 224 -5.78 -12.86 5.16
CA PHE A 224 -6.61 -12.42 6.28
C PHE A 224 -7.75 -13.37 6.63
N ASP A 225 -7.81 -14.53 5.98
CA ASP A 225 -8.84 -15.56 6.20
C ASP A 225 -10.27 -15.00 6.03
N VAL A 226 -10.48 -14.17 4.98
CA VAL A 226 -11.78 -13.58 4.65
C VAL A 226 -12.68 -14.64 4.04
N GLU A 227 -13.87 -14.84 4.62
CA GLU A 227 -14.81 -15.83 4.15
C GLU A 227 -15.59 -15.35 2.91
N GLU A 228 -15.80 -16.25 1.96
CA GLU A 228 -16.70 -16.13 0.81
C GLU A 228 -16.48 -14.89 -0.06
N ARG A 229 -15.25 -14.31 -0.06
CA ARG A 229 -14.86 -13.13 -0.86
C ARG A 229 -13.49 -13.33 -1.52
N GLY A 230 -13.16 -12.43 -2.44
CA GLY A 230 -11.86 -12.42 -3.13
C GLY A 230 -11.75 -13.39 -4.30
N PHE A 231 -12.75 -14.24 -4.53
CA PHE A 231 -12.79 -15.21 -5.62
C PHE A 231 -14.15 -15.24 -6.31
N LEU A 232 -14.15 -15.54 -7.61
CA LEU A 232 -15.36 -15.79 -8.37
C LEU A 232 -15.72 -17.27 -8.26
N ARG A 233 -16.60 -17.61 -7.31
CA ARG A 233 -17.04 -18.98 -7.01
C ARG A 233 -18.52 -19.02 -6.67
N GLU A 234 -19.20 -20.15 -6.91
CA GLU A 234 -20.55 -20.39 -6.40
C GLU A 234 -20.59 -20.29 -4.87
N GLY A 235 -21.63 -19.63 -4.33
CA GLY A 235 -21.79 -19.39 -2.90
C GLY A 235 -21.04 -18.16 -2.37
N TYR A 236 -20.11 -17.57 -3.13
CA TYR A 236 -19.39 -16.38 -2.71
C TYR A 236 -20.18 -15.10 -2.99
N PHE A 237 -19.93 -14.08 -2.19
CA PHE A 237 -20.48 -12.75 -2.43
C PHE A 237 -20.06 -12.22 -3.80
N ALA A 238 -21.02 -11.68 -4.54
CA ALA A 238 -20.76 -11.10 -5.86
C ALA A 238 -20.20 -9.67 -5.73
N ASP A 239 -18.95 -9.58 -5.27
CA ASP A 239 -18.13 -8.37 -5.29
C ASP A 239 -17.34 -8.37 -6.60
N LEU A 240 -17.84 -7.66 -7.61
CA LEU A 240 -17.37 -7.75 -8.98
C LEU A 240 -16.99 -6.39 -9.52
N VAL A 241 -15.96 -6.36 -10.36
CA VAL A 241 -15.55 -5.18 -11.13
C VAL A 241 -15.45 -5.56 -12.59
N LEU A 242 -16.13 -4.82 -13.47
CA LEU A 242 -15.97 -4.91 -14.91
C LEU A 242 -15.00 -3.83 -15.37
N VAL A 243 -13.96 -4.24 -16.08
CA VAL A 243 -12.91 -3.37 -16.60
C VAL A 243 -12.94 -3.36 -18.11
N GLU A 244 -12.77 -2.20 -18.71
CA GLU A 244 -12.62 -2.01 -20.16
C GLU A 244 -11.26 -1.40 -20.50
N ASP A 245 -10.64 -1.83 -21.61
CA ASP A 245 -9.42 -1.22 -22.13
C ASP A 245 -9.78 0.02 -22.98
N VAL A 246 -10.27 1.04 -22.30
CA VAL A 246 -10.62 2.34 -22.87
C VAL A 246 -9.85 3.42 -22.11
N PRO A 247 -8.97 4.19 -22.80
CA PRO A 247 -8.19 5.22 -22.16
C PRO A 247 -9.05 6.34 -21.58
N PHE A 248 -8.64 6.85 -20.41
CA PHE A 248 -9.19 8.07 -19.81
C PHE A 248 -8.11 8.84 -19.06
N THR A 249 -8.25 10.16 -18.98
CA THR A 249 -7.36 11.01 -18.20
C THR A 249 -8.03 11.39 -16.88
N VAL A 250 -7.35 11.19 -15.75
CA VAL A 250 -7.86 11.54 -14.43
C VAL A 250 -7.98 13.05 -14.31
N LYS A 251 -9.16 13.54 -14.03
CA LYS A 251 -9.46 14.94 -13.77
C LYS A 251 -9.88 15.15 -12.32
N ARG A 252 -9.71 16.35 -11.84
CA ARG A 252 -10.06 16.71 -10.46
C ARG A 252 -11.56 16.57 -10.19
N GLU A 253 -12.40 16.90 -11.15
CA GLU A 253 -13.86 16.77 -11.06
C GLU A 253 -14.35 15.31 -10.96
N ASP A 254 -13.52 14.33 -11.36
CA ASP A 254 -13.86 12.92 -11.32
C ASP A 254 -13.54 12.27 -9.96
N VAL A 255 -12.92 13.01 -9.03
CA VAL A 255 -12.49 12.47 -7.74
C VAL A 255 -13.68 12.38 -6.79
N LEU A 256 -14.06 11.14 -6.43
CA LEU A 256 -15.16 10.83 -5.52
C LEU A 256 -14.78 10.98 -4.04
N SER A 257 -13.50 10.90 -3.71
CA SER A 257 -13.02 11.07 -2.35
C SER A 257 -13.32 12.47 -1.84
N LYS A 258 -13.78 12.59 -0.59
CA LYS A 258 -14.11 13.88 0.05
C LYS A 258 -12.96 14.88 0.10
N CYS A 259 -11.70 14.41 -0.02
CA CYS A 259 -10.53 15.29 -0.09
C CYS A 259 -10.45 16.09 -1.41
N GLY A 260 -11.18 15.70 -2.46
CA GLY A 260 -11.35 16.43 -3.72
C GLY A 260 -10.10 16.53 -4.60
N TRP A 261 -9.13 15.61 -4.44
CA TRP A 261 -7.91 15.56 -5.25
C TRP A 261 -7.37 14.12 -5.36
N SER A 262 -6.48 13.90 -6.34
CA SER A 262 -5.76 12.62 -6.51
C SER A 262 -4.32 12.88 -6.94
N PRO A 263 -3.33 12.09 -6.48
CA PRO A 263 -1.96 12.18 -6.97
C PRO A 263 -1.86 11.80 -8.47
N PHE A 264 -2.85 11.10 -9.00
CA PHE A 264 -2.94 10.70 -10.41
C PHE A 264 -3.56 11.76 -11.32
N GLU A 265 -3.98 12.94 -10.81
CA GLU A 265 -4.52 14.01 -11.65
C GLU A 265 -3.59 14.33 -12.83
N GLY A 266 -4.15 14.36 -14.04
CA GLY A 266 -3.41 14.53 -15.30
C GLY A 266 -2.84 13.23 -15.89
N THR A 267 -2.88 12.12 -15.16
CA THR A 267 -2.44 10.80 -15.66
C THR A 267 -3.50 10.20 -16.59
N THR A 268 -3.07 9.67 -17.75
CA THR A 268 -3.93 8.88 -18.63
C THR A 268 -3.71 7.41 -18.35
N PHE A 269 -4.74 6.72 -17.90
CA PHE A 269 -4.79 5.27 -17.77
C PHE A 269 -5.40 4.63 -19.01
N ARG A 270 -4.92 3.46 -19.42
CA ARG A 270 -5.37 2.72 -20.61
C ARG A 270 -6.58 1.81 -20.35
N SER A 271 -6.95 1.61 -19.09
CA SER A 271 -8.15 0.86 -18.67
C SER A 271 -9.02 1.73 -17.78
N ARG A 272 -10.35 1.52 -17.84
CA ARG A 272 -11.32 2.17 -16.94
C ARG A 272 -12.22 1.15 -16.27
N ILE A 273 -12.84 1.53 -15.14
CA ILE A 273 -13.87 0.74 -14.48
C ILE A 273 -15.20 1.01 -15.14
N ALA A 274 -15.74 0.01 -15.84
CA ALA A 274 -17.03 0.09 -16.51
C ALA A 274 -18.20 -0.08 -15.54
N SER A 275 -18.06 -0.95 -14.53
CA SER A 275 -19.05 -1.08 -13.46
C SER A 275 -18.49 -1.83 -12.25
N THR A 276 -19.14 -1.62 -11.09
CA THR A 276 -18.79 -2.29 -9.83
C THR A 276 -20.06 -2.79 -9.14
N TRP A 277 -19.99 -4.00 -8.63
CA TRP A 277 -21.04 -4.62 -7.80
C TRP A 277 -20.45 -4.92 -6.42
N VAL A 278 -21.28 -4.72 -5.39
CA VAL A 278 -20.98 -5.08 -4.01
C VAL A 278 -22.16 -5.93 -3.50
N ASN A 279 -21.87 -7.13 -3.02
CA ASN A 279 -22.89 -8.10 -2.59
C ASN A 279 -23.99 -8.33 -3.65
N GLY A 280 -23.65 -8.38 -4.93
CA GLY A 280 -24.56 -8.58 -6.03
C GLY A 280 -25.38 -7.35 -6.46
N GLN A 281 -25.19 -6.20 -5.83
CA GLN A 281 -25.85 -4.94 -6.20
C GLN A 281 -24.86 -4.03 -6.95
N GLN A 282 -25.29 -3.51 -8.11
CA GLN A 282 -24.49 -2.55 -8.84
C GLN A 282 -24.41 -1.23 -8.05
N VAL A 283 -23.21 -0.74 -7.78
CA VAL A 283 -22.95 0.50 -7.04
C VAL A 283 -22.27 1.57 -7.89
N TRP A 284 -21.74 1.18 -9.05
CA TRP A 284 -21.12 2.06 -10.04
C TRP A 284 -21.49 1.62 -11.45
N ASP A 285 -21.94 2.55 -12.31
CA ASP A 285 -22.38 2.26 -13.68
C ASP A 285 -21.39 2.70 -14.79
N GLY A 286 -20.17 3.04 -14.39
CA GLY A 286 -19.15 3.58 -15.29
C GLY A 286 -19.11 5.12 -15.34
N SER A 287 -20.12 5.79 -14.78
CA SER A 287 -20.22 7.26 -14.77
C SER A 287 -20.56 7.85 -13.41
N LYS A 288 -21.34 7.15 -12.59
CA LYS A 288 -21.81 7.64 -11.29
C LYS A 288 -22.09 6.48 -10.32
N LEU A 289 -22.18 6.82 -9.06
CA LEU A 289 -22.71 5.93 -8.03
C LEU A 289 -24.20 5.69 -8.28
N VAL A 290 -24.63 4.42 -8.18
CA VAL A 290 -26.01 3.98 -8.36
C VAL A 290 -26.45 3.08 -7.22
N GLY A 291 -27.77 2.96 -7.04
CA GLY A 291 -28.35 2.13 -5.97
C GLY A 291 -28.11 2.67 -4.56
N GLU A 292 -28.42 1.83 -3.58
CA GLU A 292 -28.19 2.11 -2.15
C GLU A 292 -26.90 1.45 -1.67
N PRO A 293 -26.31 1.92 -0.55
CA PRO A 293 -25.11 1.29 0.02
C PRO A 293 -25.32 -0.20 0.28
N ALA A 294 -24.53 -1.05 -0.40
CA ALA A 294 -24.67 -2.51 -0.36
C ALA A 294 -23.62 -3.21 0.53
N GLY A 295 -22.76 -2.45 1.20
CA GLY A 295 -21.69 -2.98 2.04
C GLY A 295 -22.22 -3.80 3.21
N GLN A 296 -21.55 -4.93 3.50
CA GLN A 296 -21.83 -5.78 4.66
C GLN A 296 -20.53 -6.03 5.42
N ARG A 297 -20.65 -6.33 6.72
CA ARG A 297 -19.50 -6.69 7.53
C ARG A 297 -18.88 -7.99 6.99
N MET A 298 -17.57 -8.00 6.79
CA MET A 298 -16.83 -9.22 6.45
C MET A 298 -16.75 -10.16 7.64
N THR A 299 -16.77 -11.45 7.35
CA THR A 299 -16.51 -12.55 8.28
C THR A 299 -15.14 -13.16 7.99
N TYR A 300 -14.56 -13.82 8.99
CA TYR A 300 -13.21 -14.35 8.95
C TYR A 300 -13.20 -15.75 9.58
N ASP A 301 -12.58 -16.71 8.91
CA ASP A 301 -12.30 -18.04 9.43
C ASP A 301 -11.07 -17.98 10.35
N ARG A 302 -11.30 -17.86 11.69
CA ARG A 302 -10.26 -17.70 12.72
C ARG A 302 -10.46 -18.68 13.85
#